data_8c7712e9d12b5ecd41809a77d7b43e86
#
_entry.id   8c7712e9d12b5ecd41809a77d7b43e86
#
_cell.length_a   1.000
_cell.length_b   1.000
_cell.length_c   1.000
_cell.angle_alpha   90.00
_cell.angle_beta   90.00
_cell.angle_gamma   90.00
#
_symmetry.space_group_name_H-M   'P 1'
#
loop_
_entity.id
_entity.type
_entity.pdbx_description
1 polymer ?
#
loop_
_entity_poly.entity_id
_entity_poly.type
_entity_poly.pdbx_seq_one_letter_code
_entity_poly.pdbx_strand_id
1 'polypeptide(L)'
;MKLRQVYNEFIRIYLKKENNRVFDLDVEDEKYDWITNGVSVWSIPKENPFNFKKLKAEWYKELSAEGLPVTKITRSPYRDAKDIIKLEAEKEKVSMYLDEKKLKWFDKDYRLRISKESLGRFGLMCQVFEDGELRGLILGVNVADSRKF
;
A
#
# COMPACT_ATOMS: atom_id res chain seq x y z
N MET A 1 11.48 4.67 4.58
CA MET A 1 11.04 3.26 4.56
C MET A 1 11.99 2.41 5.38
N LYS A 2 11.44 1.53 6.17
CA LYS A 2 12.22 0.59 6.98
C LYS A 2 12.67 -0.58 6.12
N LEU A 3 13.68 -0.35 5.33
CA LEU A 3 14.11 -1.24 4.26
C LEU A 3 14.45 -2.66 4.75
N ARG A 4 15.14 -2.75 5.89
CA ARG A 4 15.48 -4.05 6.48
C ARG A 4 14.22 -4.89 6.76
N GLN A 5 13.18 -4.27 7.27
CA GLN A 5 11.92 -4.97 7.56
C GLN A 5 11.21 -5.40 6.27
N VAL A 6 11.25 -4.57 5.24
CA VAL A 6 10.69 -4.92 3.92
C VAL A 6 11.46 -6.11 3.33
N TYR A 7 12.76 -6.09 3.38
CA TYR A 7 13.59 -7.21 2.88
C TYR A 7 13.34 -8.50 3.67
N ASN A 8 13.17 -8.40 4.98
CA ASN A 8 12.84 -9.57 5.80
C ASN A 8 11.49 -10.16 5.40
N GLU A 9 10.52 -9.33 5.04
CA GLU A 9 9.24 -9.80 4.54
C GLU A 9 9.39 -10.56 3.22
N PHE A 10 10.21 -10.07 2.32
CA PHE A 10 10.49 -10.76 1.05
C PHE A 10 11.16 -12.11 1.29
N ILE A 11 12.13 -12.16 2.20
CA ILE A 11 12.82 -13.40 2.56
C ILE A 11 11.83 -14.41 3.17
N ARG A 12 10.93 -13.93 4.04
CA ARG A 12 9.90 -14.77 4.65
C ARG A 12 8.99 -15.41 3.59
N ILE A 13 8.56 -14.62 2.63
CA ILE A 13 7.72 -15.09 1.52
C ILE A 13 8.47 -16.12 0.69
N TYR A 14 9.73 -15.86 0.40
CA TYR A 14 10.60 -16.75 -0.37
C TYR A 14 10.78 -18.10 0.33
N LEU A 15 11.05 -18.09 1.64
CA LEU A 15 11.23 -19.32 2.42
C LEU A 15 9.96 -20.15 2.50
N LYS A 16 8.78 -19.52 2.44
CA LYS A 16 7.49 -20.21 2.40
C LYS A 16 7.10 -20.67 1.00
N LYS A 17 7.99 -20.53 0.02
CA LYS A 17 7.73 -20.86 -1.38
C LYS A 17 6.52 -20.11 -1.97
N GLU A 18 6.28 -18.91 -1.48
CA GLU A 18 5.21 -18.02 -1.96
C GLU A 18 5.76 -16.93 -2.90
N ASN A 19 6.98 -17.09 -3.38
CA ASN A 19 7.65 -16.12 -4.24
C ASN A 19 6.95 -15.89 -5.57
N ASN A 20 6.07 -16.79 -6.00
CA ASN A 20 5.25 -16.63 -7.19
C ASN A 20 4.13 -15.59 -7.01
N ARG A 21 3.98 -15.05 -5.80
CA ARG A 21 2.99 -14.01 -5.49
C ARG A 21 3.59 -12.63 -5.35
N VAL A 22 4.90 -12.52 -5.56
CA VAL A 22 5.62 -11.25 -5.46
C VAL A 22 6.17 -10.91 -6.84
N PHE A 23 5.89 -9.70 -7.28
CA PHE A 23 6.23 -9.26 -8.64
C PHE A 23 6.88 -7.89 -8.62
N ASP A 24 7.80 -7.70 -9.59
CA ASP A 24 8.32 -6.39 -9.96
C ASP A 24 7.35 -5.78 -10.97
N LEU A 25 6.83 -4.60 -10.68
CA LEU A 25 5.84 -3.94 -11.54
C LEU A 25 6.41 -3.39 -12.85
N ASP A 26 7.70 -3.52 -13.06
CA ASP A 26 8.37 -3.05 -14.28
C ASP A 26 8.10 -1.57 -14.59
N VAL A 27 8.13 -0.76 -13.55
CA VAL A 27 7.94 0.69 -13.65
C VAL A 27 9.27 1.35 -14.03
N GLU A 28 9.23 2.29 -14.95
CA GLU A 28 10.40 3.12 -15.26
C GLU A 28 10.63 4.13 -14.14
N ASP A 29 11.62 3.86 -13.31
CA ASP A 29 12.03 4.71 -12.20
C ASP A 29 13.55 4.63 -12.09
N GLU A 30 14.20 5.77 -11.98
CA GLU A 30 15.66 5.81 -11.89
C GLU A 30 16.20 5.33 -10.55
N LYS A 31 15.41 5.43 -9.50
CA LYS A 31 15.84 5.16 -8.12
C LYS A 31 15.36 3.83 -7.58
N TYR A 32 14.16 3.43 -7.95
CA TYR A 32 13.47 2.33 -7.26
C TYR A 32 12.97 1.27 -8.20
N ASP A 33 12.97 0.04 -7.70
CA ASP A 33 12.14 -1.03 -8.19
C ASP A 33 10.85 -1.04 -7.38
N TRP A 34 9.72 -1.25 -8.03
CA TRP A 34 8.41 -1.26 -7.40
C TRP A 34 7.90 -2.69 -7.30
N ILE A 35 7.83 -3.20 -6.08
CA ILE A 35 7.55 -4.60 -5.80
C ILE A 35 6.19 -4.73 -5.13
N THR A 36 5.39 -5.68 -5.56
CA THR A 36 4.06 -5.91 -4.99
C THR A 36 3.85 -7.36 -4.59
N ASN A 37 3.08 -7.55 -3.53
CA ASN A 37 2.54 -8.86 -3.15
C ASN A 37 1.04 -8.99 -3.41
N GLY A 38 0.46 -8.04 -4.15
CA GLY A 38 -0.97 -8.00 -4.44
C GLY A 38 -1.79 -7.15 -3.47
N VAL A 39 -1.24 -6.82 -2.30
CA VAL A 39 -1.90 -5.99 -1.28
C VAL A 39 -1.13 -4.70 -1.05
N SER A 40 0.18 -4.80 -0.99
CA SER A 40 1.09 -3.67 -0.79
C SER A 40 2.03 -3.53 -1.97
N VAL A 41 2.47 -2.30 -2.22
CA VAL A 41 3.51 -2.00 -3.19
C VAL A 41 4.60 -1.24 -2.44
N TRP A 42 5.83 -1.65 -2.61
CA TRP A 42 6.99 -1.01 -1.99
C TRP A 42 7.97 -0.55 -3.04
N SER A 43 8.53 0.64 -2.87
CA SER A 43 9.65 1.13 -3.66
C SER A 43 10.94 0.78 -2.94
N ILE A 44 11.75 -0.08 -3.51
CA ILE A 44 13.05 -0.44 -2.95
C ILE A 44 14.17 0.03 -3.87
N PRO A 45 15.36 0.31 -3.34
CA PRO A 45 16.47 0.75 -4.19
C PRO A 45 16.75 -0.25 -5.31
N LYS A 46 17.13 0.25 -6.48
CA LYS A 46 17.45 -0.61 -7.62
C LYS A 46 18.60 -1.57 -7.33
N GLU A 47 19.51 -1.17 -6.46
CA GLU A 47 20.65 -2.01 -6.04
C GLU A 47 20.24 -2.98 -4.94
N ASN A 48 19.17 -3.72 -5.17
CA ASN A 48 18.69 -4.71 -4.21
C ASN A 48 19.09 -6.12 -4.68
N PRO A 49 19.14 -7.10 -3.75
CA PRO A 49 19.57 -8.47 -4.10
C PRO A 49 18.43 -9.33 -4.68
N PHE A 50 17.24 -8.77 -4.86
CA PHE A 50 16.08 -9.54 -5.29
C PHE A 50 15.92 -9.51 -6.80
N ASN A 51 15.37 -10.59 -7.34
CA ASN A 51 15.07 -10.72 -8.76
C ASN A 51 13.70 -11.35 -8.92
N PHE A 52 12.68 -10.50 -8.76
CA PHE A 52 11.30 -10.94 -8.88
C PHE A 52 10.84 -10.96 -10.34
N LYS A 53 9.87 -11.84 -10.61
CA LYS A 53 9.21 -11.89 -11.90
C LYS A 53 8.55 -10.56 -12.23
N LYS A 54 8.69 -10.09 -13.46
CA LYS A 54 8.11 -8.82 -13.87
C LYS A 54 6.63 -8.99 -14.23
N LEU A 55 5.85 -7.99 -13.83
CA LEU A 55 4.42 -7.91 -14.10
C LEU A 55 4.11 -6.51 -14.61
N LYS A 56 3.60 -6.40 -15.82
CA LYS A 56 3.12 -5.11 -16.33
C LYS A 56 1.84 -4.73 -15.61
N ALA A 57 1.84 -3.59 -14.96
CA ALA A 57 0.71 -3.10 -14.21
C ALA A 57 0.35 -1.69 -14.67
N GLU A 58 -0.50 -1.60 -15.68
CA GLU A 58 -0.93 -0.31 -16.24
C GLU A 58 -1.71 0.51 -15.20
N TRP A 59 -2.41 -0.16 -14.28
CA TRP A 59 -3.11 0.48 -13.18
C TRP A 59 -2.18 1.30 -12.27
N TYR A 60 -0.89 1.02 -12.27
CA TYR A 60 0.06 1.75 -11.44
C TYR A 60 0.06 3.26 -11.73
N LYS A 61 -0.01 3.64 -13.01
CA LYS A 61 0.00 5.04 -13.40
C LYS A 61 -1.17 5.82 -12.80
N GLU A 62 -2.35 5.21 -12.83
CA GLU A 62 -3.56 5.82 -12.29
C GLU A 62 -3.51 5.92 -10.76
N LEU A 63 -3.10 4.85 -10.12
CA LEU A 63 -3.10 4.76 -8.67
C LEU A 63 -1.91 5.47 -8.02
N SER A 64 -0.85 5.72 -8.77
CA SER A 64 0.31 6.49 -8.30
C SER A 64 0.18 7.98 -8.57
N ALA A 65 -0.77 8.42 -9.40
CA ALA A 65 -1.06 9.83 -9.59
C ALA A 65 -1.47 10.44 -8.25
N GLU A 66 -1.04 11.67 -7.99
CA GLU A 66 -1.25 12.32 -6.69
C GLU A 66 -2.72 12.28 -6.26
N GLY A 67 -2.96 11.64 -5.12
CA GLY A 67 -4.29 11.45 -4.57
C GLY A 67 -4.72 12.56 -3.63
N LEU A 68 -5.82 12.30 -2.92
CA LEU A 68 -6.43 13.22 -1.98
C LEU A 68 -5.74 13.13 -0.61
N PRO A 69 -5.32 14.24 -0.01
CA PRO A 69 -4.71 14.20 1.32
C PRO A 69 -5.69 13.65 2.36
N VAL A 70 -5.21 12.75 3.20
CA VAL A 70 -5.98 12.27 4.35
C VAL A 70 -6.01 13.37 5.40
N THR A 71 -7.21 13.77 5.82
CA THR A 71 -7.42 14.84 6.80
C THR A 71 -7.91 14.33 8.14
N LYS A 72 -8.39 13.09 8.21
CA LYS A 72 -8.88 12.50 9.44
C LYS A 72 -8.62 10.99 9.45
N ILE A 73 -8.16 10.50 10.59
CA ILE A 73 -7.92 9.07 10.80
C ILE A 73 -8.65 8.66 12.08
N THR A 74 -9.49 7.64 11.99
CA THR A 74 -10.23 7.12 13.14
C THR A 74 -10.10 5.60 13.20
N ARG A 75 -10.28 5.03 14.39
CA ARG A 75 -10.32 3.59 14.57
C ARG A 75 -11.64 3.04 14.03
N SER A 76 -11.58 1.83 13.49
CA SER A 76 -12.78 1.12 13.07
C SER A 76 -13.74 0.94 14.26
N PRO A 77 -15.05 1.16 14.06
CA PRO A 77 -16.03 0.89 15.10
C PRO A 77 -16.30 -0.60 15.31
N TYR A 78 -15.75 -1.45 14.47
CA TYR A 78 -16.01 -2.90 14.52
C TYR A 78 -15.08 -3.58 15.52
N ARG A 79 -15.69 -4.39 16.42
CA ARG A 79 -15.04 -4.99 17.57
C ARG A 79 -13.86 -5.90 17.20
N ASP A 80 -14.01 -6.69 16.15
CA ASP A 80 -13.00 -7.66 15.69
C ASP A 80 -12.02 -7.10 14.67
N ALA A 81 -12.11 -5.79 14.40
CA ALA A 81 -11.26 -5.11 13.42
C ALA A 81 -10.43 -4.00 14.08
N LYS A 82 -9.83 -4.31 15.23
CA LYS A 82 -9.08 -3.34 16.05
C LYS A 82 -7.86 -2.74 15.33
N ASP A 83 -7.30 -3.44 14.36
CA ASP A 83 -6.16 -2.95 13.60
C ASP A 83 -6.58 -2.19 12.34
N ILE A 84 -7.88 -2.05 12.11
CA ILE A 84 -8.40 -1.33 10.96
C ILE A 84 -8.63 0.14 11.33
N ILE A 85 -8.15 1.01 10.48
CA ILE A 85 -8.37 2.45 10.61
C ILE A 85 -9.16 2.95 9.41
N LYS A 86 -9.91 4.03 9.63
CA LYS A 86 -10.63 4.72 8.57
C LYS A 86 -9.85 5.98 8.21
N LEU A 87 -9.52 6.10 6.94
CA LEU A 87 -8.87 7.28 6.38
C LEU A 87 -9.94 8.10 5.66
N GLU A 88 -9.97 9.41 5.90
CA GLU A 88 -10.95 10.30 5.28
C GLU A 88 -10.26 11.51 4.65
N ALA A 89 -10.64 11.79 3.42
CA ALA A 89 -10.42 13.08 2.77
C ALA A 89 -11.76 13.81 2.91
N GLU A 90 -11.92 14.56 4.00
CA GLU A 90 -13.22 15.10 4.44
C GLU A 90 -13.86 16.05 3.43
N LYS A 91 -13.07 16.94 2.83
CA LYS A 91 -13.55 17.92 1.87
C LYS A 91 -14.16 17.25 0.64
N GLU A 92 -13.53 16.22 0.15
CA GLU A 92 -13.97 15.48 -1.03
C GLU A 92 -15.00 14.40 -0.70
N LYS A 93 -15.23 14.13 0.58
CA LYS A 93 -16.15 13.09 1.06
C LYS A 93 -15.77 11.70 0.57
N VAL A 94 -14.45 11.42 0.51
CA VAL A 94 -13.91 10.14 0.14
C VAL A 94 -13.30 9.50 1.38
N SER A 95 -13.53 8.20 1.56
CA SER A 95 -12.97 7.46 2.67
C SER A 95 -12.57 6.05 2.24
N MET A 96 -11.68 5.46 3.02
CA MET A 96 -11.28 4.07 2.84
C MET A 96 -10.87 3.47 4.18
N TYR A 97 -10.91 2.16 4.28
CA TYR A 97 -10.40 1.43 5.44
C TYR A 97 -9.07 0.80 5.12
N LEU A 98 -8.18 0.81 6.09
CA LEU A 98 -6.81 0.31 5.95
C LEU A 98 -6.42 -0.53 7.14
N ASP A 99 -5.70 -1.61 6.91
CA ASP A 99 -5.03 -2.35 7.97
C ASP A 99 -3.78 -1.56 8.40
N GLU A 100 -3.82 -0.99 9.60
CA GLU A 100 -2.73 -0.17 10.15
C GLU A 100 -1.40 -0.92 10.20
N LYS A 101 -1.43 -2.23 10.35
CA LYS A 101 -0.21 -3.04 10.36
C LYS A 101 0.60 -2.95 9.08
N LYS A 102 -0.05 -2.62 7.96
CA LYS A 102 0.62 -2.46 6.67
C LYS A 102 1.47 -1.18 6.60
N LEU A 103 1.30 -0.27 7.56
CA LEU A 103 2.11 0.94 7.63
C LEU A 103 3.44 0.74 8.35
N LYS A 104 3.66 -0.41 8.96
CA LYS A 104 4.87 -0.72 9.75
C LYS A 104 6.17 -0.63 8.95
N TRP A 105 6.10 -0.75 7.62
CA TRP A 105 7.26 -0.70 6.74
C TRP A 105 7.72 0.73 6.42
N PHE A 106 6.94 1.72 6.82
CA PHE A 106 7.22 3.13 6.51
C PHE A 106 7.69 3.87 7.76
N ASP A 107 8.46 4.94 7.54
CA ASP A 107 8.96 5.78 8.62
C ASP A 107 7.80 6.54 9.26
N LYS A 108 7.95 6.89 10.56
CA LYS A 108 6.85 7.44 11.36
C LYS A 108 6.31 8.78 10.87
N ASP A 109 7.08 9.51 10.10
CA ASP A 109 6.71 10.82 9.58
C ASP A 109 6.06 10.77 8.19
N TYR A 110 5.59 9.60 7.78
CA TYR A 110 4.89 9.44 6.52
C TYR A 110 3.64 10.32 6.43
N ARG A 111 3.26 10.62 5.18
CA ARG A 111 2.00 11.28 4.86
C ARG A 111 1.15 10.34 4.02
N LEU A 112 -0.16 10.37 4.24
CA LEU A 112 -1.09 9.49 3.55
C LEU A 112 -1.98 10.28 2.61
N ARG A 113 -2.26 9.68 1.45
CA ARG A 113 -3.24 10.16 0.49
C ARG A 113 -4.10 9.01 0.03
N ILE A 114 -5.32 9.30 -0.38
CA ILE A 114 -6.23 8.31 -0.95
C ILE A 114 -6.20 8.48 -2.46
N SER A 115 -6.00 7.39 -3.20
CA SER A 115 -6.01 7.44 -4.66
C SER A 115 -7.37 7.94 -5.15
N LYS A 116 -7.35 8.78 -6.20
CA LYS A 116 -8.59 9.28 -6.81
C LYS A 116 -9.32 8.23 -7.60
N GLU A 117 -8.57 7.31 -8.18
CA GLU A 117 -9.11 6.18 -8.94
C GLU A 117 -9.16 4.93 -8.09
N SER A 118 -10.06 4.03 -8.41
CA SER A 118 -10.16 2.74 -7.73
C SER A 118 -9.81 1.61 -8.69
N LEU A 119 -9.45 0.46 -8.13
CA LEU A 119 -9.26 -0.77 -8.87
C LEU A 119 -10.61 -1.49 -9.08
N GLY A 120 -11.65 -0.77 -9.47
CA GLY A 120 -12.97 -1.35 -9.61
C GLY A 120 -13.43 -1.98 -8.30
N ARG A 121 -13.75 -3.28 -8.31
CA ARG A 121 -14.20 -4.01 -7.12
C ARG A 121 -13.15 -4.10 -6.01
N PHE A 122 -11.89 -3.85 -6.30
CA PHE A 122 -10.82 -3.91 -5.30
C PHE A 122 -10.71 -2.65 -4.46
N GLY A 123 -11.40 -1.57 -4.86
CA GLY A 123 -11.46 -0.35 -4.08
C GLY A 123 -10.28 0.59 -4.26
N LEU A 124 -10.17 1.50 -3.30
CA LEU A 124 -9.14 2.55 -3.31
C LEU A 124 -7.82 2.04 -2.73
N MET A 125 -6.74 2.71 -3.08
CA MET A 125 -5.44 2.45 -2.48
C MET A 125 -4.99 3.64 -1.65
N CYS A 126 -4.31 3.35 -0.56
CA CYS A 126 -3.64 4.35 0.25
C CYS A 126 -2.25 4.58 -0.33
N GLN A 127 -1.93 5.84 -0.59
CA GLN A 127 -0.62 6.26 -1.04
C GLN A 127 0.19 6.70 0.18
N VAL A 128 1.41 6.16 0.31
CA VAL A 128 2.30 6.49 1.42
C VAL A 128 3.46 7.32 0.89
N PHE A 129 3.57 8.54 1.40
CA PHE A 129 4.63 9.48 1.05
C PHE A 129 5.62 9.63 2.19
N GLU A 130 6.90 9.61 1.87
CA GLU A 130 7.99 9.93 2.80
C GLU A 130 8.80 11.05 2.17
N ASP A 131 9.01 12.15 2.91
CA ASP A 131 9.74 13.32 2.42
C ASP A 131 9.22 13.87 1.09
N GLY A 132 7.89 13.86 0.93
CA GLY A 132 7.24 14.35 -0.30
C GLY A 132 7.32 13.43 -1.50
N GLU A 133 7.86 12.22 -1.33
CA GLU A 133 8.05 11.25 -2.40
C GLU A 133 7.13 10.04 -2.17
N LEU A 134 6.46 9.59 -3.21
CA LEU A 134 5.64 8.38 -3.14
C LEU A 134 6.55 7.17 -2.92
N ARG A 135 6.34 6.45 -1.83
CA ARG A 135 7.17 5.29 -1.48
C ARG A 135 6.39 3.98 -1.45
N GLY A 136 5.08 4.02 -1.37
CA GLY A 136 4.31 2.79 -1.37
C GLY A 136 2.82 3.00 -1.63
N LEU A 137 2.16 1.90 -1.91
CA LEU A 137 0.72 1.82 -2.07
C LEU A 137 0.21 0.66 -1.23
N ILE A 138 -0.94 0.83 -0.60
CA ILE A 138 -1.57 -0.23 0.19
C ILE A 138 -3.03 -0.33 -0.20
N LEU A 139 -3.46 -1.53 -0.57
CA LEU A 139 -4.85 -1.80 -0.92
C LEU A 139 -5.74 -1.65 0.31
N GLY A 140 -6.87 -0.98 0.15
CA GLY A 140 -7.86 -0.85 1.20
C GLY A 140 -8.51 -2.20 1.53
N VAL A 141 -9.02 -2.30 2.75
CA VAL A 141 -9.77 -3.48 3.17
C VAL A 141 -11.26 -3.20 3.13
N ASN A 142 -12.04 -4.20 2.81
CA ASN A 142 -13.49 -4.11 2.82
C ASN A 142 -14.01 -4.63 4.15
N VAL A 143 -14.57 -3.73 4.97
CA VAL A 143 -15.16 -4.09 6.27
C VAL A 143 -16.68 -4.01 6.24
N ALA A 144 -17.26 -3.66 5.08
CA ALA A 144 -18.69 -3.55 4.95
C ALA A 144 -19.38 -4.91 5.06
N ASP A 145 -20.55 -4.91 5.65
CA ASP A 145 -21.52 -6.01 5.69
C ASP A 145 -21.20 -7.19 6.60
N SER A 146 -20.02 -7.78 6.48
CA SER A 146 -19.67 -8.99 7.26
C SER A 146 -19.51 -8.72 8.76
N ARG A 147 -19.43 -7.47 9.18
CA ARG A 147 -19.14 -7.08 10.56
C ARG A 147 -20.16 -6.13 11.15
N LYS A 148 -21.27 -5.97 10.48
CA LYS A 148 -22.39 -5.23 11.04
C LYS A 148 -23.11 -6.10 12.04
N PHE A 149 -23.32 -5.58 13.20
CA PHE A 149 -23.99 -6.25 14.30
C PHE A 149 -25.23 -5.50 14.69
#